data_5f9461e45ac197f5d992cf5279df33d9
#
_entry.id   5f9461e45ac197f5d992cf5279df33d9
#
_cell.length_a   1.000
_cell.length_b   1.000
_cell.length_c   1.000
_cell.angle_alpha   90.00
_cell.angle_beta   90.00
_cell.angle_gamma   90.00
#
_symmetry.space_group_name_H-M   'P 1'
#
loop_
_entity.id
_entity.type
_entity.pdbx_description
1 polymer ?
#
loop_
_entity_poly.entity_id
_entity_poly.type
_entity_poly.pdbx_seq_one_letter_code
_entity_poly.pdbx_strand_id
1 'polypeptide(L)'
;MSETIFHKIIRREIPATIEFESETLIVIRDINPQAPFHCLIIPKKTIRSIHEVTPDDAGLLLEMVQAAKALAIAHGFDQDGYRLVMNCEEWGGQTVFQLHMHMLAGAKLSGGFA
;
A
#
# COMPACT_ATOMS: atom_id res chain seq x y z
N MET A 1 2.44 2.06 -21.80
CA MET A 1 2.39 2.21 -20.36
C MET A 1 3.53 1.43 -19.72
N SER A 2 4.18 2.05 -18.78
CA SER A 2 5.33 1.45 -18.12
C SER A 2 4.91 0.35 -17.16
N GLU A 3 5.58 -0.78 -17.25
CA GLU A 3 5.42 -1.84 -16.30
C GLU A 3 6.30 -1.56 -15.08
N THR A 4 5.77 -1.81 -13.88
CA THR A 4 6.50 -1.61 -12.64
C THR A 4 6.86 -2.96 -12.00
N ILE A 5 7.73 -2.90 -10.98
CA ILE A 5 8.05 -4.08 -10.17
C ILE A 5 6.79 -4.67 -9.53
N PHE A 6 5.81 -3.84 -9.18
CA PHE A 6 4.56 -4.33 -8.58
C PHE A 6 3.77 -5.17 -9.57
N HIS A 7 3.74 -4.80 -10.84
CA HIS A 7 3.10 -5.61 -11.89
C HIS A 7 3.75 -6.98 -11.98
N LYS A 8 5.08 -7.04 -11.88
CA LYS A 8 5.82 -8.30 -11.93
C LYS A 8 5.53 -9.16 -10.70
N ILE A 9 5.38 -8.55 -9.53
CA ILE A 9 5.03 -9.28 -8.31
C ILE A 9 3.62 -9.86 -8.42
N ILE A 10 2.68 -9.08 -8.95
CA ILE A 10 1.29 -9.52 -9.15
C ILE A 10 1.27 -10.76 -10.06
N ARG A 11 2.12 -10.81 -11.08
CA ARG A 11 2.20 -11.95 -12.01
C ARG A 11 3.10 -13.07 -11.51
N ARG A 12 3.64 -12.97 -10.31
CA ARG A 12 4.55 -13.97 -9.71
C ARG A 12 5.87 -14.11 -10.46
N GLU A 13 6.31 -13.07 -11.16
CA GLU A 13 7.61 -13.06 -11.85
C GLU A 13 8.74 -12.67 -10.89
N ILE A 14 8.42 -11.94 -9.83
CA ILE A 14 9.35 -11.55 -8.79
C ILE A 14 8.73 -11.96 -7.44
N PRO A 15 9.51 -12.58 -6.54
CA PRO A 15 8.98 -12.98 -5.24
C PRO A 15 8.71 -11.79 -4.32
N ALA A 16 7.75 -11.94 -3.41
CA ALA A 16 7.45 -10.97 -2.37
C ALA A 16 6.78 -11.71 -1.21
N THR A 17 6.86 -11.13 -0.02
CA THR A 17 6.12 -11.66 1.13
C THR A 17 4.72 -11.07 1.09
N ILE A 18 3.75 -11.91 0.80
CA ILE A 18 2.35 -11.48 0.64
C ILE A 18 1.62 -11.60 1.96
N GLU A 19 1.05 -10.50 2.43
CA GLU A 19 0.26 -10.46 3.67
C GLU A 19 -1.22 -10.68 3.41
N PHE A 20 -1.69 -10.29 2.22
CA PHE A 20 -3.09 -10.43 1.83
C PHE A 20 -3.20 -10.33 0.32
N GLU A 21 -4.16 -11.03 -0.24
CA GLU A 21 -4.43 -10.92 -1.67
C GLU A 21 -5.90 -11.24 -1.95
N SER A 22 -6.50 -10.47 -2.87
CA SER A 22 -7.84 -10.69 -3.39
C SER A 22 -7.79 -10.54 -4.91
N GLU A 23 -8.94 -10.57 -5.56
CA GLU A 23 -9.01 -10.34 -7.00
C GLU A 23 -8.60 -8.91 -7.36
N THR A 24 -8.77 -7.96 -6.45
CA THR A 24 -8.55 -6.54 -6.71
C THR A 24 -7.30 -5.96 -6.07
N LEU A 25 -6.78 -6.58 -5.01
CA LEU A 25 -5.67 -6.05 -4.23
C LEU A 25 -4.60 -7.11 -3.98
N ILE A 26 -3.37 -6.65 -3.81
CA ILE A 26 -2.31 -7.43 -3.20
C ILE A 26 -1.61 -6.57 -2.14
N VAL A 27 -1.31 -7.16 -0.99
CA VAL A 27 -0.58 -6.48 0.08
C VAL A 27 0.71 -7.24 0.33
N ILE A 28 1.83 -6.55 0.19
CA ILE A 28 3.16 -7.15 0.32
C ILE A 28 3.96 -6.41 1.38
N ARG A 29 4.96 -7.10 1.98
CA ARG A 29 5.92 -6.47 2.87
C ARG A 29 6.88 -5.60 2.08
N ASP A 30 7.20 -4.41 2.61
CA ASP A 30 8.24 -3.57 2.02
C ASP A 30 9.60 -4.21 2.33
N ILE A 31 10.47 -4.31 1.33
CA ILE A 31 11.80 -4.91 1.50
C ILE A 31 12.77 -3.98 2.23
N ASN A 32 12.44 -2.68 2.31
CA ASN A 32 13.22 -1.69 3.05
C ASN A 32 12.31 -1.04 4.10
N PRO A 33 11.90 -1.81 5.13
CA PRO A 33 10.88 -1.33 6.07
C PRO A 33 11.34 -0.12 6.87
N GLN A 34 10.43 0.83 7.02
CA GLN A 34 10.62 2.04 7.81
C GLN A 34 9.91 1.94 9.16
N ALA A 35 9.34 0.79 9.48
CA ALA A 35 8.67 0.49 10.73
C ALA A 35 8.71 -1.02 10.94
N PRO A 36 8.50 -1.52 12.17
CA PRO A 36 8.48 -2.98 12.43
C PRO A 36 7.49 -3.72 11.54
N PHE A 37 6.36 -3.09 11.22
CA PHE A 37 5.40 -3.59 10.24
C PHE A 37 5.26 -2.52 9.16
N HIS A 38 5.70 -2.84 7.95
CA HIS A 38 5.62 -1.90 6.83
C HIS A 38 5.17 -2.68 5.60
N CYS A 39 3.94 -2.44 5.19
CA CYS A 39 3.34 -3.10 4.03
C CYS A 39 2.94 -2.10 2.96
N LEU A 40 2.81 -2.60 1.75
CA LEU A 40 2.34 -1.85 0.60
C LEU A 40 1.01 -2.46 0.16
N ILE A 41 -0.03 -1.66 0.13
CA ILE A 41 -1.37 -2.07 -0.31
C ILE A 41 -1.51 -1.60 -1.75
N ILE A 42 -1.61 -2.54 -2.68
CA ILE A 42 -1.49 -2.27 -4.11
C ILE A 42 -2.73 -2.78 -4.84
N PRO A 43 -3.47 -1.90 -5.53
CA PRO A 43 -4.55 -2.38 -6.39
C PRO A 43 -3.97 -3.07 -7.63
N LYS A 44 -4.64 -4.13 -8.08
CA LYS A 44 -4.20 -4.85 -9.28
C LYS A 44 -4.54 -4.10 -10.55
N LYS A 45 -5.54 -3.23 -10.51
CA LYS A 45 -5.84 -2.32 -11.61
C LYS A 45 -4.67 -1.38 -11.82
N THR A 46 -4.23 -1.21 -13.06
CA THR A 46 -3.13 -0.30 -13.37
C THR A 46 -3.59 1.14 -13.25
N ILE A 47 -3.11 1.83 -12.23
CA ILE A 47 -3.37 3.25 -11.97
C ILE A 47 -2.03 3.84 -11.54
N ARG A 48 -1.57 4.88 -12.22
CA ARG A 48 -0.24 5.44 -11.98
C ARG A 48 -0.08 6.03 -10.57
N SER A 49 -1.06 6.81 -10.14
CA SER A 49 -0.99 7.54 -8.86
C SER A 49 -2.39 7.90 -8.40
N ILE A 50 -2.51 8.40 -7.17
CA ILE A 50 -3.79 8.87 -6.63
C ILE A 50 -4.40 10.00 -7.48
N HIS A 51 -3.55 10.76 -8.16
CA HIS A 51 -4.03 11.84 -9.02
C HIS A 51 -4.81 11.33 -10.24
N GLU A 52 -4.53 10.08 -10.67
CA GLU A 52 -5.17 9.46 -11.83
C GLU A 52 -6.47 8.72 -11.45
N VAL A 53 -6.80 8.65 -10.17
CA VAL A 53 -8.02 7.99 -9.69
C VAL A 53 -9.24 8.79 -10.14
N THR A 54 -10.28 8.09 -10.56
CA THR A 54 -11.56 8.70 -10.96
C THR A 54 -12.67 8.24 -10.01
N PRO A 55 -13.86 8.84 -10.07
CA PRO A 55 -14.99 8.39 -9.25
C PRO A 55 -15.31 6.90 -9.39
N ASP A 56 -15.01 6.30 -10.54
CA ASP A 56 -15.22 4.86 -10.75
C ASP A 56 -14.33 4.01 -9.85
N ASP A 57 -13.26 4.58 -9.31
CA ASP A 57 -12.31 3.88 -8.45
C ASP A 57 -12.62 4.05 -6.96
N ALA A 58 -13.73 4.71 -6.61
CA ALA A 58 -14.07 4.98 -5.21
C ALA A 58 -14.14 3.69 -4.37
N GLY A 59 -14.78 2.65 -4.92
CA GLY A 59 -14.86 1.37 -4.23
C GLY A 59 -13.50 0.72 -4.03
N LEU A 60 -12.61 0.86 -5.00
CA LEU A 60 -11.26 0.31 -4.91
C LEU A 60 -10.46 1.01 -3.80
N LEU A 61 -10.57 2.33 -3.69
CA LEU A 61 -9.90 3.07 -2.61
C LEU A 61 -10.43 2.65 -1.25
N LEU A 62 -11.73 2.43 -1.13
CA LEU A 62 -12.31 1.95 0.11
C LEU A 62 -11.80 0.55 0.44
N GLU A 63 -11.67 -0.34 -0.55
CA GLU A 63 -11.10 -1.67 -0.33
C GLU A 63 -9.68 -1.59 0.21
N MET A 64 -8.87 -0.65 -0.27
CA MET A 64 -7.50 -0.46 0.22
C MET A 64 -7.50 -0.08 1.70
N VAL A 65 -8.37 0.83 2.11
CA VAL A 65 -8.51 1.24 3.52
C VAL A 65 -9.03 0.08 4.36
N GLN A 66 -10.01 -0.66 3.86
CA GLN A 66 -10.55 -1.82 4.59
C GLN A 66 -9.50 -2.91 4.77
N ALA A 67 -8.64 -3.12 3.78
CA ALA A 67 -7.53 -4.08 3.92
C ALA A 67 -6.57 -3.65 5.03
N ALA A 68 -6.25 -2.37 5.12
CA ALA A 68 -5.41 -1.85 6.20
C ALA A 68 -6.07 -2.08 7.56
N LYS A 69 -7.36 -1.80 7.68
CA LYS A 69 -8.10 -2.04 8.92
C LYS A 69 -8.06 -3.50 9.33
N ALA A 70 -8.30 -4.40 8.39
CA ALA A 70 -8.30 -5.84 8.66
C ALA A 70 -6.93 -6.32 9.14
N LEU A 71 -5.86 -5.85 8.51
CA LEU A 71 -4.50 -6.18 8.91
C LEU A 71 -4.18 -5.61 10.29
N ALA A 72 -4.62 -4.39 10.58
CA ALA A 72 -4.41 -3.77 11.88
C ALA A 72 -5.06 -4.59 12.99
N ILE A 73 -6.29 -5.03 12.77
CA ILE A 73 -7.02 -5.87 13.74
C ILE A 73 -6.30 -7.20 13.91
N ALA A 74 -5.94 -7.84 12.81
CA ALA A 74 -5.29 -9.16 12.83
C ALA A 74 -3.96 -9.14 13.59
N HIS A 75 -3.20 -8.05 13.48
CA HIS A 75 -1.89 -7.90 14.11
C HIS A 75 -1.91 -7.12 15.41
N GLY A 76 -3.06 -6.65 15.86
CA GLY A 76 -3.19 -5.94 17.13
C GLY A 76 -2.76 -4.48 17.09
N PHE A 77 -2.70 -3.85 15.91
CA PHE A 77 -2.30 -2.45 15.77
C PHE A 77 -3.47 -1.47 15.87
N ASP A 78 -4.70 -1.96 15.92
CA ASP A 78 -5.89 -1.11 15.92
C ASP A 78 -6.02 -0.28 17.20
N GLN A 79 -5.47 -0.74 18.31
CA GLN A 79 -5.55 -0.03 19.59
C GLN A 79 -4.53 1.10 19.68
N ASP A 80 -3.29 0.82 19.33
CA ASP A 80 -2.21 1.83 19.40
C ASP A 80 -2.15 2.73 18.18
N GLY A 81 -2.65 2.25 17.05
CA GLY A 81 -2.72 3.03 15.83
C GLY A 81 -1.67 2.66 14.79
N TYR A 82 -1.83 3.22 13.63
CA TYR A 82 -0.96 2.98 12.49
C TYR A 82 -1.03 4.18 11.55
N ARG A 83 -0.10 4.23 10.61
CA ARG A 83 -0.02 5.32 9.65
C ARG A 83 -0.25 4.80 8.23
N LEU A 84 -1.08 5.51 7.48
CA LEU A 84 -1.28 5.24 6.06
C LEU A 84 -0.71 6.41 5.27
N VAL A 85 0.11 6.10 4.27
CA VAL A 85 0.76 7.13 3.46
C VAL A 85 0.61 6.79 1.98
N MET A 86 0.20 7.77 1.21
CA MET A 86 0.09 7.62 -0.24
C MET A 86 0.81 8.80 -0.88
N ASN A 87 1.96 8.52 -1.49
CA ASN A 87 2.76 9.52 -2.17
C ASN A 87 2.26 9.69 -3.60
N CYS A 88 2.28 10.90 -4.11
CA CYS A 88 1.83 11.20 -5.46
C CYS A 88 2.94 11.88 -6.24
N GLU A 89 3.39 11.22 -7.30
CA GLU A 89 4.39 11.71 -8.24
C GLU A 89 5.76 12.02 -7.58
N GLU A 90 6.70 12.49 -8.37
CA GLU A 90 8.09 12.66 -7.94
C GLU A 90 8.25 13.56 -6.71
N TRP A 91 7.62 14.72 -6.73
CA TRP A 91 7.76 15.67 -5.62
C TRP A 91 7.03 15.21 -4.36
N GLY A 92 6.09 14.30 -4.50
CA GLY A 92 5.42 13.67 -3.35
C GLY A 92 6.16 12.47 -2.80
N GLY A 93 7.29 12.10 -3.41
CA GLY A 93 8.10 10.97 -2.96
C GLY A 93 7.68 9.62 -3.53
N GLN A 94 6.86 9.60 -4.57
CA GLN A 94 6.48 8.34 -5.21
C GLN A 94 7.66 7.83 -6.05
N THR A 95 8.06 6.59 -5.81
CA THR A 95 9.21 5.99 -6.51
C THR A 95 8.80 4.87 -7.46
N VAL A 96 7.65 4.22 -7.20
CA VAL A 96 7.10 3.21 -8.11
C VAL A 96 5.77 3.74 -8.62
N PHE A 97 5.61 3.81 -9.95
CA PHE A 97 4.48 4.47 -10.57
C PHE A 97 3.34 3.51 -10.89
N GLN A 98 2.97 2.78 -9.87
CA GLN A 98 1.71 2.06 -9.74
C GLN A 98 1.17 2.44 -8.37
N LEU A 99 -0.09 2.84 -8.32
CA LEU A 99 -0.76 3.28 -7.08
C LEU A 99 -0.51 2.29 -5.96
N HIS A 100 -0.12 2.80 -4.80
CA HIS A 100 0.04 1.98 -3.60
C HIS A 100 -0.06 2.85 -2.36
N MET A 101 -0.46 2.23 -1.27
CA MET A 101 -0.57 2.89 0.02
C MET A 101 0.32 2.17 1.01
N HIS A 102 1.22 2.92 1.64
CA HIS A 102 2.04 2.39 2.73
C HIS A 102 1.20 2.24 3.98
N MET A 103 1.40 1.13 4.69
CA MET A 103 0.88 0.94 6.04
C MET A 103 2.05 0.70 6.97
N LEU A 104 2.23 1.60 7.94
CA LEU A 104 3.33 1.54 8.89
C LEU A 104 2.76 1.41 10.31
N ALA A 105 3.28 0.43 11.05
CA ALA A 105 2.76 0.11 12.38
C ALA A 105 3.81 -0.64 13.22
N GLY A 106 3.46 -0.95 14.44
CA GLY A 106 4.26 -1.81 15.31
C GLY A 106 5.18 -1.05 16.25
N ALA A 107 5.20 0.27 16.18
CA ALA A 107 5.95 1.13 17.07
C ALA A 107 5.34 2.53 17.05
N LYS A 108 5.71 3.36 18.02
CA LYS A 108 5.32 4.77 17.99
C LYS A 108 6.10 5.44 16.87
N LEU A 109 5.39 5.90 15.84
CA LEU A 109 6.01 6.53 14.68
C LEU A 109 6.29 7.99 14.95
N SER A 110 7.43 8.49 14.46
CA SER A 110 7.84 9.88 14.63
C SER A 110 8.11 10.48 13.24
N GLY A 111 8.48 11.77 13.21
CA GLY A 111 8.81 12.44 11.96
C GLY A 111 7.63 12.68 11.05
N GLY A 112 6.42 12.75 11.61
CA GLY A 112 5.23 13.01 10.84
C GLY A 112 5.09 14.50 10.50
N PHE A 113 4.08 14.81 9.67
CA PHE A 113 3.80 16.15 9.23
C PHE A 113 2.68 16.65 10.07
N ALA A 114 2.31 16.66 10.96
CA ALA A 114 1.19 17.27 11.66
C ALA A 114 1.01 16.74 13.05
#